data_2c0d53547fae991015720972baa909e4
#
_entry.id   2c0d53547fae991015720972baa909e4
#
_cell.length_a   1.000
_cell.length_b   1.000
_cell.length_c   1.000
_cell.angle_alpha   90.00
_cell.angle_beta   90.00
_cell.angle_gamma   90.00
#
_symmetry.space_group_name_H-M   'P 1'
#
loop_
_entity.id
_entity.type
_entity.pdbx_description
1 polymer ?
#
loop_
_entity_poly.entity_id
_entity_poly.type
_entity_poly.pdbx_seq_one_letter_code
_entity_poly.pdbx_strand_id
1 'polypeptide(L)'
;MTRALAFALFVSLFITTNSYAQRFAASGHLASSQWSEFDGTDIGGGGRFTFMPTPTIGVEADLTWYPGEFPPDGIPFTGNRFEGLFGVTAGPRLAGFRPFAKAGGGFMKVSESSQPIVCVAIFPPPLSCVMAGGPTMAAFEFGGGVELLPTGHALLRLDVTDRVLKYPGPSLGANFETNDDGFWGHALRFTIGAGWRF
;
A
#
# COMPACT_ATOMS: atom_id res chain seq x y z
N MET A 1 -20.25 30.05 15.17
CA MET A 1 -18.96 30.47 15.78
C MET A 1 -18.07 29.29 16.18
N THR A 2 -18.59 28.15 16.60
CA THR A 2 -17.83 26.98 17.07
C THR A 2 -16.95 26.28 16.00
N ARG A 3 -17.36 26.26 14.71
CA ARG A 3 -16.60 25.63 13.64
C ARG A 3 -15.34 26.40 13.22
N ALA A 4 -15.39 27.74 13.31
CA ALA A 4 -14.22 28.59 13.03
C ALA A 4 -13.15 28.50 14.13
N LEU A 5 -13.57 28.32 15.38
CA LEU A 5 -12.65 28.15 16.51
C LEU A 5 -11.92 26.79 16.44
N ALA A 6 -12.62 25.72 16.05
CA ALA A 6 -12.00 24.41 15.89
C ALA A 6 -10.98 24.39 14.74
N PHE A 7 -11.25 25.10 13.64
CA PHE A 7 -10.31 25.22 12.54
C PHE A 7 -9.08 26.06 12.90
N ALA A 8 -9.28 27.18 13.65
CA ALA A 8 -8.19 28.00 14.15
C ALA A 8 -7.31 27.26 15.17
N LEU A 9 -7.90 26.43 16.03
CA LEU A 9 -7.16 25.60 16.98
C LEU A 9 -6.37 24.50 16.26
N PHE A 10 -6.92 23.92 15.21
CA PHE A 10 -6.23 22.91 14.39
C PHE A 10 -5.04 23.51 13.63
N VAL A 11 -5.19 24.72 13.09
CA VAL A 11 -4.12 25.44 12.39
C VAL A 11 -3.02 25.90 13.36
N SER A 12 -3.38 26.32 14.58
CA SER A 12 -2.39 26.81 15.58
C SER A 12 -1.50 25.69 16.15
N LEU A 13 -1.93 24.42 16.11
CA LEU A 13 -1.10 23.29 16.50
C LEU A 13 0.08 23.03 15.52
N PHE A 14 0.04 23.61 14.33
CA PHE A 14 1.10 23.45 13.31
C PHE A 14 2.13 24.60 13.28
N ILE A 15 1.98 25.64 14.11
CA ILE A 15 2.85 26.82 14.09
C ILE A 15 3.74 26.90 15.32
N THR A 16 4.37 25.80 15.74
CA THR A 16 5.43 25.88 16.74
C THR A 16 6.79 25.69 16.07
N THR A 17 7.42 26.81 15.80
CA THR A 17 8.80 26.91 15.33
C THR A 17 9.77 26.56 16.45
N ASN A 18 10.48 25.45 16.32
CA ASN A 18 11.81 25.29 16.90
C ASN A 18 12.58 24.18 16.18
N SER A 19 13.85 24.35 16.06
CA SER A 19 14.86 23.63 15.30
C SER A 19 15.01 22.12 15.56
N TYR A 20 14.15 21.54 16.38
CA TYR A 20 14.00 20.09 16.64
C TYR A 20 12.78 19.46 15.94
N ALA A 21 12.03 20.20 15.14
CA ALA A 21 10.64 19.91 14.85
C ALA A 21 10.32 19.37 13.47
N GLN A 22 11.29 18.98 12.66
CA GLN A 22 10.98 18.27 11.40
C GLN A 22 10.86 16.76 11.63
N ARG A 23 9.96 16.38 12.55
CA ARG A 23 9.74 14.97 12.90
C ARG A 23 8.62 14.33 12.10
N PHE A 24 7.81 15.12 11.43
CA PHE A 24 6.68 14.64 10.66
C PHE A 24 6.88 14.95 9.18
N ALA A 25 6.46 14.03 8.34
CA ALA A 25 6.38 14.25 6.91
C ALA A 25 5.08 13.68 6.37
N ALA A 26 4.48 14.37 5.41
CA ALA A 26 3.37 13.86 4.62
C ALA A 26 3.77 13.91 3.15
N SER A 27 3.48 12.85 2.41
CA SER A 27 3.82 12.75 0.99
C SER A 27 2.73 12.04 0.20
N GLY A 28 2.55 12.44 -1.06
CA GLY A 28 1.83 11.67 -2.05
C GLY A 28 2.82 10.81 -2.84
N HIS A 29 2.37 9.67 -3.36
CA HIS A 29 3.21 8.80 -4.17
C HIS A 29 2.42 8.09 -5.28
N LEU A 30 3.15 7.70 -6.32
CA LEU A 30 2.73 6.73 -7.31
C LEU A 30 3.45 5.41 -7.04
N ALA A 31 2.73 4.32 -7.20
CA ALA A 31 3.25 2.97 -7.01
C ALA A 31 3.05 2.14 -8.28
N SER A 32 4.07 1.36 -8.63
CA SER A 32 3.99 0.32 -9.65
C SER A 32 4.33 -1.00 -9.00
N SER A 33 3.47 -2.01 -9.15
CA SER A 33 3.67 -3.34 -8.57
C SER A 33 3.69 -4.38 -9.67
N GLN A 34 4.75 -5.17 -9.71
CA GLN A 34 4.89 -6.31 -10.60
C GLN A 34 4.70 -7.59 -9.78
N TRP A 35 3.72 -8.39 -10.16
CA TRP A 35 3.33 -9.61 -9.45
C TRP A 35 4.08 -10.82 -10.00
N SER A 36 4.55 -11.68 -9.10
CA SER A 36 5.24 -12.91 -9.51
C SER A 36 4.27 -14.01 -9.97
N GLU A 37 3.03 -13.98 -9.47
CA GLU A 37 2.00 -14.96 -9.77
C GLU A 37 1.21 -14.64 -11.04
N PHE A 38 1.25 -13.38 -11.47
CA PHE A 38 0.52 -12.90 -12.63
C PHE A 38 1.45 -12.06 -13.50
N ASP A 39 1.41 -12.27 -14.78
CA ASP A 39 2.23 -11.55 -15.75
C ASP A 39 1.64 -10.14 -15.99
N GLY A 40 1.58 -9.35 -14.89
CA GLY A 40 0.93 -8.05 -14.91
C GLY A 40 1.59 -7.00 -14.04
N THR A 41 1.55 -5.75 -14.52
CA THR A 41 1.97 -4.57 -13.77
C THR A 41 0.75 -3.78 -13.35
N ASP A 42 0.69 -3.47 -12.08
CA ASP A 42 -0.38 -2.71 -11.45
C ASP A 42 0.11 -1.31 -11.08
N ILE A 43 -0.68 -0.28 -11.39
CA ILE A 43 -0.32 1.11 -11.08
C ILE A 43 -1.34 1.68 -10.10
N GLY A 44 -0.83 2.25 -9.02
CA GLY A 44 -1.62 2.87 -7.97
C GLY A 44 -1.08 4.22 -7.55
N GLY A 45 -1.87 4.90 -6.74
CA GLY A 45 -1.48 6.16 -6.12
C GLY A 45 -1.93 6.21 -4.68
N GLY A 46 -1.20 6.95 -3.87
CA GLY A 46 -1.49 6.98 -2.45
C GLY A 46 -0.86 8.11 -1.68
N GLY A 47 -0.97 7.99 -0.37
CA GLY A 47 -0.41 8.93 0.59
C GLY A 47 0.37 8.22 1.68
N ARG A 48 1.39 8.87 2.18
CA ARG A 48 2.25 8.37 3.25
C ARG A 48 2.42 9.44 4.32
N PHE A 49 2.35 9.00 5.55
CA PHE A 49 2.68 9.79 6.71
C PHE A 49 3.86 9.15 7.44
N THR A 50 4.89 9.94 7.74
CA THR A 50 6.10 9.46 8.42
C THR A 50 6.35 10.27 9.68
N PHE A 51 6.59 9.58 10.78
CA PHE A 51 7.07 10.14 12.04
C PHE A 51 8.51 9.71 12.28
N MET A 52 9.40 10.66 12.51
CA MET A 52 10.84 10.45 12.73
C MET A 52 11.19 10.67 14.21
N PRO A 53 11.10 9.65 15.09
CA PRO A 53 11.50 9.78 16.48
C PRO A 53 12.98 10.13 16.62
N THR A 54 13.81 9.66 15.70
CA THR A 54 15.24 9.97 15.60
C THR A 54 15.61 10.37 14.16
N PRO A 55 16.77 11.00 13.93
CA PRO A 55 17.22 11.30 12.57
C PRO A 55 17.42 10.06 11.67
N THR A 56 17.59 8.89 12.28
CA THR A 56 17.90 7.64 11.59
C THR A 56 16.74 6.66 11.50
N ILE A 57 15.76 6.77 12.39
CA ILE A 57 14.62 5.84 12.48
C ILE A 57 13.34 6.62 12.20
N GLY A 58 12.51 6.08 11.33
CA GLY A 58 11.16 6.57 11.03
C GLY A 58 10.12 5.47 11.21
N VAL A 59 8.92 5.86 11.63
CA VAL A 59 7.71 5.03 11.61
C VAL A 59 6.79 5.62 10.56
N GLU A 60 6.23 4.78 9.72
CA GLU A 60 5.38 5.25 8.63
C GLU A 60 4.07 4.50 8.50
N ALA A 61 3.05 5.22 8.04
CA ALA A 61 1.78 4.69 7.57
C ALA A 61 1.65 5.03 6.09
N ASP A 62 1.35 4.04 5.28
CA ASP A 62 1.22 4.14 3.83
C ASP A 62 -0.16 3.63 3.42
N LEU A 63 -0.87 4.41 2.61
CA LEU A 63 -2.15 4.03 2.05
C LEU A 63 -2.06 4.17 0.54
N THR A 64 -2.32 3.08 -0.19
CA THR A 64 -2.25 3.05 -1.65
C THR A 64 -3.54 2.47 -2.22
N TRP A 65 -4.05 3.12 -3.23
CA TRP A 65 -5.19 2.68 -4.01
C TRP A 65 -4.74 2.32 -5.42
N TYR A 66 -5.11 1.12 -5.86
CA TYR A 66 -4.87 0.61 -7.21
C TYR A 66 -6.21 0.55 -7.94
N PRO A 67 -6.46 1.49 -8.86
CA PRO A 67 -7.66 1.46 -9.70
C PRO A 67 -7.54 0.39 -10.78
N GLY A 68 -8.67 -0.18 -11.18
CA GLY A 68 -8.74 -1.07 -12.31
C GLY A 68 -8.89 -2.54 -11.96
N GLU A 69 -9.17 -3.31 -13.00
CA GLU A 69 -9.35 -4.76 -12.92
C GLU A 69 -7.99 -5.45 -12.93
N PHE A 70 -7.91 -6.60 -12.24
CA PHE A 70 -6.69 -7.38 -12.16
C PHE A 70 -7.00 -8.88 -12.24
N PRO A 71 -6.21 -9.68 -12.96
CA PRO A 71 -5.10 -9.30 -13.84
C PRO A 71 -5.57 -8.54 -15.09
N PRO A 72 -4.74 -7.65 -15.66
CA PRO A 72 -5.13 -6.85 -16.82
C PRO A 72 -5.36 -7.67 -18.08
N ASP A 73 -4.67 -8.81 -18.19
CA ASP A 73 -4.73 -9.72 -19.32
C ASP A 73 -5.38 -11.04 -18.91
N GLY A 74 -6.70 -11.12 -18.96
CA GLY A 74 -7.41 -12.35 -18.61
C GLY A 74 -8.85 -12.12 -18.18
N ILE A 75 -9.42 -13.11 -17.49
CA ILE A 75 -10.72 -12.94 -16.83
C ILE A 75 -10.46 -12.10 -15.56
N PRO A 76 -10.97 -10.86 -15.49
CA PRO A 76 -10.73 -10.01 -14.33
C PRO A 76 -11.43 -10.60 -13.11
N PHE A 77 -10.64 -10.98 -12.11
CA PHE A 77 -11.18 -11.52 -10.84
C PHE A 77 -11.62 -10.42 -9.89
N THR A 78 -11.03 -9.22 -10.04
CA THR A 78 -11.15 -8.19 -9.00
C THR A 78 -11.26 -6.80 -9.60
N GLY A 79 -11.96 -5.92 -8.90
CA GLY A 79 -11.96 -4.49 -9.15
C GLY A 79 -10.84 -3.77 -8.40
N ASN A 80 -11.12 -2.57 -7.93
CA ASN A 80 -10.19 -1.72 -7.18
C ASN A 80 -9.59 -2.44 -5.96
N ARG A 81 -8.32 -2.16 -5.68
CA ARG A 81 -7.63 -2.65 -4.49
C ARG A 81 -7.16 -1.50 -3.63
N PHE A 82 -7.25 -1.70 -2.32
CA PHE A 82 -6.81 -0.76 -1.31
C PHE A 82 -5.81 -1.43 -0.39
N GLU A 83 -4.65 -0.81 -0.23
CA GLU A 83 -3.56 -1.30 0.61
C GLU A 83 -3.29 -0.33 1.74
N GLY A 84 -3.13 -0.86 2.94
CA GLY A 84 -2.70 -0.12 4.12
C GLY A 84 -1.50 -0.81 4.74
N LEU A 85 -0.37 -0.11 4.86
CA LEU A 85 0.86 -0.63 5.43
C LEU A 85 1.35 0.26 6.57
N PHE A 86 1.86 -0.37 7.62
CA PHE A 86 2.58 0.27 8.71
C PHE A 86 3.98 -0.30 8.77
N GLY A 87 4.99 0.58 8.89
CA GLY A 87 6.35 0.12 8.83
C GLY A 87 7.33 1.00 9.58
N VAL A 88 8.56 0.50 9.61
CA VAL A 88 9.71 1.19 10.16
C VAL A 88 10.75 1.38 9.05
N THR A 89 11.33 2.55 8.99
CA THR A 89 12.48 2.86 8.13
C THR A 89 13.70 3.13 8.99
N ALA A 90 14.85 2.62 8.59
CA ALA A 90 16.12 2.85 9.26
C ALA A 90 17.21 3.21 8.25
N GLY A 91 17.92 4.29 8.50
CA GLY A 91 19.02 4.71 7.63
C GLY A 91 19.69 6.02 8.06
N PRO A 92 20.97 6.22 7.72
CA PRO A 92 21.70 7.41 8.10
C PRO A 92 21.21 8.64 7.32
N ARG A 93 21.14 9.77 7.98
CA ARG A 93 20.88 11.07 7.33
C ARG A 93 22.21 11.69 6.89
N LEU A 94 22.40 11.81 5.60
CA LEU A 94 23.53 12.46 4.98
C LEU A 94 23.15 13.88 4.50
N ALA A 95 24.13 14.65 4.05
CA ALA A 95 23.86 16.00 3.57
C ALA A 95 22.97 15.97 2.31
N GLY A 96 21.68 16.30 2.44
CA GLY A 96 20.74 16.40 1.34
C GLY A 96 20.08 15.09 0.89
N PHE A 97 20.47 13.92 1.43
CA PHE A 97 19.80 12.66 1.13
C PHE A 97 19.86 11.68 2.32
N ARG A 98 18.95 10.71 2.32
CA ARG A 98 18.85 9.66 3.33
C ARG A 98 18.57 8.33 2.64
N PRO A 99 19.56 7.44 2.47
CA PRO A 99 19.29 6.06 2.12
C PRO A 99 18.65 5.37 3.34
N PHE A 100 17.75 4.43 3.11
CA PHE A 100 17.09 3.72 4.20
C PHE A 100 16.72 2.29 3.79
N ALA A 101 16.65 1.40 4.76
CA ALA A 101 15.97 0.14 4.70
C ALA A 101 14.55 0.31 5.29
N LYS A 102 13.61 -0.49 4.81
CA LYS A 102 12.20 -0.47 5.22
C LYS A 102 11.71 -1.88 5.50
N ALA A 103 10.94 -2.03 6.56
CA ALA A 103 10.18 -3.23 6.84
C ALA A 103 8.81 -2.84 7.41
N GLY A 104 7.76 -3.54 6.98
CA GLY A 104 6.40 -3.22 7.39
C GLY A 104 5.43 -4.38 7.23
N GLY A 105 4.22 -4.17 7.72
CA GLY A 105 3.12 -5.10 7.58
C GLY A 105 1.80 -4.36 7.59
N GLY A 106 0.77 -5.02 7.09
CA GLY A 106 -0.56 -4.45 6.99
C GLY A 106 -1.52 -5.36 6.23
N PHE A 107 -2.31 -4.77 5.39
CA PHE A 107 -3.35 -5.49 4.65
C PHE A 107 -3.53 -4.95 3.24
N MET A 108 -4.01 -5.82 2.36
CA MET A 108 -4.57 -5.46 1.07
C MET A 108 -6.00 -5.94 1.00
N LYS A 109 -6.92 -5.03 0.76
CA LYS A 109 -8.33 -5.32 0.51
C LYS A 109 -8.62 -5.22 -0.98
N VAL A 110 -9.21 -6.25 -1.50
CA VAL A 110 -9.70 -6.33 -2.89
C VAL A 110 -11.19 -6.04 -2.90
N SER A 111 -11.68 -5.25 -3.84
CA SER A 111 -13.12 -5.03 -4.03
C SER A 111 -13.77 -6.30 -4.57
N GLU A 112 -15.06 -6.45 -4.32
CA GLU A 112 -15.87 -7.51 -4.92
C GLU A 112 -15.89 -7.34 -6.45
N SER A 113 -15.82 -8.46 -7.18
CA SER A 113 -15.99 -8.44 -8.63
C SER A 113 -17.42 -8.03 -8.97
N SER A 114 -17.57 -7.14 -9.91
CA SER A 114 -18.89 -6.78 -10.45
C SER A 114 -19.43 -7.82 -11.44
N GLN A 115 -18.61 -8.80 -11.83
CA GLN A 115 -18.98 -9.86 -12.77
C GLN A 115 -19.05 -11.21 -12.06
N PRO A 116 -20.08 -12.03 -12.33
CA PRO A 116 -20.16 -13.39 -11.78
C PRO A 116 -19.05 -14.26 -12.36
N ILE A 117 -18.27 -14.91 -11.49
CA ILE A 117 -17.16 -15.79 -11.92
C ILE A 117 -17.69 -17.10 -12.47
N VAL A 118 -18.75 -17.64 -11.88
CA VAL A 118 -19.38 -18.89 -12.30
C VAL A 118 -20.88 -18.79 -12.10
N CYS A 119 -21.64 -19.02 -13.19
CA CYS A 119 -23.07 -19.24 -13.12
C CYS A 119 -23.37 -20.72 -13.36
N VAL A 120 -23.93 -21.40 -12.39
CA VAL A 120 -24.37 -22.80 -12.53
C VAL A 120 -25.86 -22.81 -12.83
N ALA A 121 -26.24 -23.31 -14.00
CA ALA A 121 -27.63 -23.58 -14.30
C ALA A 121 -28.07 -24.82 -13.53
N ILE A 122 -28.75 -24.61 -12.41
CA ILE A 122 -29.41 -25.71 -11.67
C ILE A 122 -30.82 -25.83 -12.23
N PHE A 123 -31.19 -27.04 -12.63
CA PHE A 123 -32.55 -27.31 -13.08
C PHE A 123 -33.38 -27.89 -11.93
N PRO A 124 -34.57 -27.34 -11.63
CA PRO A 124 -35.23 -26.19 -12.22
C PRO A 124 -34.67 -24.83 -11.73
N PRO A 125 -34.83 -23.73 -12.50
CA PRO A 125 -34.22 -22.44 -12.16
C PRO A 125 -34.57 -21.99 -10.75
N PRO A 126 -33.60 -21.32 -10.04
CA PRO A 126 -32.90 -20.14 -10.53
C PRO A 126 -31.42 -20.37 -10.88
N LEU A 127 -30.91 -19.59 -11.83
CA LEU A 127 -29.47 -19.45 -12.05
C LEU A 127 -28.84 -18.96 -10.74
N SER A 128 -27.97 -19.75 -10.17
CA SER A 128 -27.17 -19.32 -9.01
C SER A 128 -25.79 -18.89 -9.51
N CYS A 129 -25.53 -17.60 -9.46
CA CYS A 129 -24.22 -17.04 -9.82
C CYS A 129 -23.43 -16.79 -8.56
N VAL A 130 -22.18 -17.25 -8.52
CA VAL A 130 -21.26 -16.99 -7.43
C VAL A 130 -20.44 -15.75 -7.81
N MET A 131 -20.56 -14.71 -7.00
CA MET A 131 -19.72 -13.52 -7.06
C MET A 131 -18.46 -13.78 -6.27
N ALA A 132 -17.29 -13.38 -6.77
CA ALA A 132 -16.09 -13.41 -5.96
C ALA A 132 -16.19 -12.35 -4.87
N GLY A 133 -16.20 -12.78 -3.64
CA GLY A 133 -16.03 -11.88 -2.50
C GLY A 133 -14.64 -11.25 -2.54
N GLY A 134 -14.55 -9.97 -2.17
CA GLY A 134 -13.28 -9.25 -2.08
C GLY A 134 -12.50 -9.64 -0.81
N PRO A 135 -11.49 -10.53 -0.89
CA PRO A 135 -10.74 -10.94 0.27
C PRO A 135 -9.90 -9.79 0.84
N THR A 136 -9.69 -9.82 2.14
CA THR A 136 -8.66 -9.03 2.79
C THR A 136 -7.47 -9.92 3.08
N MET A 137 -6.31 -9.57 2.54
CA MET A 137 -5.08 -10.33 2.64
C MET A 137 -4.11 -9.63 3.59
N ALA A 138 -3.38 -10.40 4.39
CA ALA A 138 -2.25 -9.87 5.13
C ALA A 138 -1.11 -9.55 4.16
N ALA A 139 -0.49 -8.40 4.34
CA ALA A 139 0.60 -7.90 3.52
C ALA A 139 1.83 -7.60 4.39
N PHE A 140 3.01 -8.00 3.92
CA PHE A 140 4.30 -7.65 4.51
C PHE A 140 5.16 -7.00 3.44
N GLU A 141 6.01 -6.07 3.85
CA GLU A 141 6.85 -5.30 2.94
C GLU A 141 8.27 -5.22 3.47
N PHE A 142 9.25 -5.50 2.61
CA PHE A 142 10.68 -5.40 2.91
C PHE A 142 11.41 -4.76 1.74
N GLY A 143 12.35 -3.89 2.03
CA GLY A 143 13.13 -3.25 0.97
C GLY A 143 13.86 -2.02 1.45
N GLY A 144 13.93 -1.02 0.58
CA GLY A 144 14.60 0.23 0.91
C GLY A 144 14.43 1.27 -0.17
N GLY A 145 15.09 2.39 0.03
CA GLY A 145 14.98 3.50 -0.88
C GLY A 145 15.89 4.66 -0.51
N VAL A 146 15.61 5.78 -1.14
CA VAL A 146 16.33 7.03 -0.89
C VAL A 146 15.35 8.19 -0.77
N GLU A 147 15.57 9.02 0.24
CA GLU A 147 14.93 10.33 0.39
C GLU A 147 15.92 11.41 -0.05
N LEU A 148 15.51 12.24 -0.98
CA LEU A 148 16.22 13.45 -1.38
C LEU A 148 15.55 14.65 -0.70
N LEU A 149 16.35 15.50 -0.12
CA LEU A 149 15.94 16.67 0.64
C LEU A 149 16.46 17.95 -0.04
N PRO A 150 15.84 18.35 -1.17
CA PRO A 150 16.32 19.50 -1.95
C PRO A 150 16.23 20.82 -1.17
N THR A 151 15.32 20.89 -0.21
CA THR A 151 15.22 21.99 0.76
C THR A 151 15.02 21.41 2.16
N GLY A 152 15.05 22.26 3.20
CA GLY A 152 14.79 21.81 4.57
C GLY A 152 13.41 21.16 4.74
N HIS A 153 12.46 21.46 3.91
CA HIS A 153 11.06 21.02 4.02
C HIS A 153 10.61 20.10 2.89
N ALA A 154 11.07 20.31 1.66
CA ALA A 154 10.68 19.47 0.52
C ALA A 154 11.34 18.09 0.60
N LEU A 155 10.58 17.07 0.25
CA LEU A 155 10.98 15.66 0.25
C LEU A 155 10.64 15.05 -1.11
N LEU A 156 11.62 14.41 -1.74
CA LEU A 156 11.43 13.48 -2.84
C LEU A 156 11.87 12.10 -2.38
N ARG A 157 11.13 11.06 -2.72
CA ARG A 157 11.39 9.70 -2.25
C ARG A 157 11.23 8.68 -3.36
N LEU A 158 12.15 7.73 -3.40
CA LEU A 158 12.13 6.55 -4.26
C LEU A 158 12.27 5.31 -3.39
N ASP A 159 11.37 4.35 -3.53
CA ASP A 159 11.41 3.07 -2.83
C ASP A 159 11.38 1.91 -3.81
N VAL A 160 12.07 0.83 -3.44
CA VAL A 160 11.97 -0.50 -4.05
C VAL A 160 11.76 -1.50 -2.93
N THR A 161 10.66 -2.22 -2.97
CA THR A 161 10.27 -3.15 -1.91
C THR A 161 9.73 -4.44 -2.50
N ASP A 162 10.01 -5.57 -1.85
CA ASP A 162 9.31 -6.83 -2.05
C ASP A 162 8.13 -6.87 -1.10
N ARG A 163 6.96 -7.09 -1.66
CA ARG A 163 5.70 -7.21 -0.93
C ARG A 163 5.25 -8.65 -0.94
N VAL A 164 5.12 -9.24 0.23
CA VAL A 164 4.67 -10.59 0.45
C VAL A 164 3.22 -10.58 0.90
N LEU A 165 2.35 -11.26 0.16
CA LEU A 165 0.92 -11.33 0.41
C LEU A 165 0.51 -12.74 0.81
N LYS A 166 -0.30 -12.87 1.85
CA LYS A 166 -0.95 -14.13 2.22
C LYS A 166 -2.32 -14.22 1.58
N TYR A 167 -2.42 -15.01 0.53
CA TYR A 167 -3.69 -15.31 -0.10
C TYR A 167 -4.49 -16.31 0.75
N PRO A 168 -5.77 -16.05 1.04
CA PRO A 168 -6.60 -16.99 1.77
C PRO A 168 -6.86 -18.24 0.94
N GLY A 169 -7.01 -19.40 1.61
CA GLY A 169 -7.45 -20.63 0.97
C GLY A 169 -8.96 -20.62 0.63
N PRO A 170 -9.46 -21.67 -0.05
CA PRO A 170 -8.70 -22.79 -0.56
C PRO A 170 -7.94 -22.47 -1.85
N SER A 171 -6.76 -23.05 -2.00
CA SER A 171 -5.98 -23.01 -3.25
C SER A 171 -5.88 -24.40 -3.86
N LEU A 172 -5.93 -24.49 -5.19
CA LEU A 172 -5.71 -25.74 -5.91
C LEU A 172 -4.21 -25.92 -6.16
N GLY A 173 -3.65 -27.01 -5.62
CA GLY A 173 -2.31 -27.47 -5.95
C GLY A 173 -2.22 -28.07 -7.35
N ALA A 174 -0.99 -28.26 -7.84
CA ALA A 174 -0.73 -28.84 -9.18
C ALA A 174 -1.33 -30.25 -9.37
N ASN A 175 -1.62 -30.97 -8.29
CA ASN A 175 -2.24 -32.30 -8.29
C ASN A 175 -3.76 -32.28 -8.06
N PHE A 176 -4.40 -31.10 -8.20
CA PHE A 176 -5.82 -30.90 -7.89
C PHE A 176 -6.19 -31.14 -6.41
N GLU A 177 -5.20 -31.19 -5.52
CA GLU A 177 -5.43 -31.21 -4.09
C GLU A 177 -5.83 -29.81 -3.60
N THR A 178 -6.90 -29.74 -2.83
CA THR A 178 -7.33 -28.48 -2.19
C THR A 178 -6.46 -28.23 -0.96
N ASN A 179 -5.77 -27.11 -0.94
CA ASN A 179 -5.06 -26.65 0.24
C ASN A 179 -5.86 -25.52 0.90
N ASP A 180 -6.36 -25.76 2.10
CA ASP A 180 -7.17 -24.82 2.86
C ASP A 180 -6.33 -23.66 3.44
N ASP A 181 -5.01 -23.82 3.55
CA ASP A 181 -4.11 -22.82 4.14
C ASP A 181 -3.78 -21.64 3.25
N GLY A 182 -4.19 -21.67 1.97
CA GLY A 182 -3.82 -20.68 0.98
C GLY A 182 -2.33 -20.70 0.62
N PHE A 183 -1.84 -19.64 -0.02
CA PHE A 183 -0.44 -19.55 -0.44
C PHE A 183 0.14 -18.14 -0.20
N TRP A 184 1.46 -18.01 -0.30
CA TRP A 184 2.18 -16.76 -0.21
C TRP A 184 2.59 -16.32 -1.61
N GLY A 185 2.28 -15.07 -1.94
CA GLY A 185 2.68 -14.45 -3.19
C GLY A 185 3.64 -13.30 -2.98
N HIS A 186 4.42 -12.98 -4.00
CA HIS A 186 5.40 -11.90 -4.01
C HIS A 186 5.07 -10.85 -5.06
N ALA A 187 5.28 -9.59 -4.74
CA ALA A 187 5.14 -8.51 -5.70
C ALA A 187 6.26 -7.48 -5.50
N LEU A 188 7.05 -7.27 -6.54
CA LEU A 188 8.04 -6.20 -6.54
C LEU A 188 7.33 -4.85 -6.72
N ARG A 189 7.50 -3.95 -5.76
CA ARG A 189 6.85 -2.64 -5.74
C ARG A 189 7.89 -1.53 -5.88
N PHE A 190 7.65 -0.64 -6.83
CA PHE A 190 8.39 0.61 -7.01
C PHE A 190 7.49 1.76 -6.63
N THR A 191 7.99 2.71 -5.83
CA THR A 191 7.25 3.93 -5.52
C THR A 191 8.11 5.16 -5.75
N ILE A 192 7.46 6.19 -6.29
CA ILE A 192 8.02 7.54 -6.40
C ILE A 192 7.06 8.51 -5.71
N GLY A 193 7.57 9.35 -4.82
CA GLY A 193 6.74 10.26 -4.05
C GLY A 193 7.39 11.61 -3.83
N ALA A 194 6.53 12.60 -3.58
CA ALA A 194 6.91 13.93 -3.19
C ALA A 194 6.10 14.39 -1.97
N GLY A 195 6.71 15.17 -1.09
CA GLY A 195 6.05 15.55 0.15
C GLY A 195 6.70 16.72 0.86
N TRP A 196 6.22 16.94 2.06
CA TRP A 196 6.62 18.04 2.90
C TRP A 196 6.93 17.56 4.33
N ARG A 197 7.97 18.12 4.91
CA ARG A 197 8.38 17.91 6.31
C ARG A 197 8.02 19.14 7.16
N PHE A 198 7.54 18.91 8.36
CA PHE A 198 7.18 19.92 9.37
C PHE A 198 7.57 19.48 10.78
#